data_c8b8ce6dba3fcf6103a277bcd46cfba3
#
_entry.id   c8b8ce6dba3fcf6103a277bcd46cfba3
#
_cell.length_a   1.000
_cell.length_b   1.000
_cell.length_c   1.000
_cell.angle_alpha   90.00
_cell.angle_beta   90.00
_cell.angle_gamma   90.00
#
_symmetry.space_group_name_H-M   'P 1'
#
loop_
_entity.id
_entity.type
_entity.pdbx_description
1 polymer ?
#
loop_
_entity_poly.entity_id
_entity_poly.type
_entity_poly.pdbx_seq_one_letter_code
_entity_poly.pdbx_strand_id
1 'polypeptide(L)'
;MFGGTASFCYFCANIKKERIEYMEKEKPLILVSNDDGVMAKGINELVKFLRPLGEIIVMAPDAPRSGSGCALTVTQPVHYQLVKKEVGLTVYKCSGTPTDCIKLARNTVLDRTPDLIVGGINHGDNSATNVHYSGTMGVVFEGCLNGIPSIGFSLCNHA
;
A
#
# COMPACT_ATOMS: atom_id res chain seq x y z
N MET A 1 22.02 -14.96 -8.31
CA MET A 1 22.54 -13.88 -7.45
C MET A 1 21.80 -12.62 -7.85
N PHE A 2 20.77 -12.21 -7.06
CA PHE A 2 19.92 -11.05 -7.41
C PHE A 2 20.57 -9.80 -6.78
N GLY A 3 21.32 -9.07 -7.59
CA GLY A 3 21.94 -7.81 -7.19
C GLY A 3 21.12 -6.62 -7.69
N GLY A 4 19.90 -6.47 -7.18
CA GLY A 4 19.10 -5.27 -7.43
C GLY A 4 19.12 -4.39 -6.18
N THR A 5 19.56 -3.15 -6.32
CA THR A 5 19.48 -2.16 -5.24
C THR A 5 18.02 -1.78 -5.01
N ALA A 6 17.46 -2.19 -3.86
CA ALA A 6 16.18 -1.68 -3.39
C ALA A 6 16.37 -0.24 -2.89
N SER A 7 15.70 0.71 -3.53
CA SER A 7 15.68 2.10 -3.07
C SER A 7 14.53 2.28 -2.08
N PHE A 8 14.84 2.73 -0.86
CA PHE A 8 13.85 3.00 0.18
C PHE A 8 13.53 4.49 0.21
N CYS A 9 12.26 4.84 0.09
CA CYS A 9 11.80 6.18 0.33
C CYS A 9 11.04 6.24 1.65
N TYR A 10 11.62 6.91 2.66
CA TYR A 10 11.02 7.11 3.98
C TYR A 10 10.26 8.42 4.04
N PHE A 11 8.96 8.38 4.32
CA PHE A 11 8.24 9.50 4.88
C PHE A 11 7.89 9.18 6.33
N CYS A 12 8.54 9.87 7.27
CA CYS A 12 8.44 9.58 8.69
C CYS A 12 7.19 10.24 9.29
N ALA A 13 6.19 9.45 9.67
CA ALA A 13 5.20 9.90 10.63
C ALA A 13 5.76 9.70 12.05
N ASN A 14 5.64 10.70 12.92
CA ASN A 14 6.05 10.65 14.33
C ASN A 14 5.38 9.47 15.05
N ILE A 15 6.15 8.42 15.32
CA ILE A 15 5.71 7.28 16.13
C ILE A 15 5.82 7.70 17.60
N LYS A 16 4.69 7.96 18.24
CA LYS A 16 4.66 8.18 19.70
C LYS A 16 5.00 6.85 20.42
N LYS A 17 5.87 6.96 21.43
CA LYS A 17 6.39 5.83 22.25
C LYS A 17 5.29 4.96 22.88
N GLU A 18 4.09 5.51 23.12
CA GLU A 18 2.91 4.84 23.68
C GLU A 18 2.31 3.77 22.75
N ARG A 19 2.66 3.77 21.47
CA ARG A 19 2.14 2.79 20.50
C ARG A 19 2.89 1.44 20.55
N ILE A 20 4.10 1.42 21.09
CA ILE A 20 4.92 0.19 21.17
C ILE A 20 4.34 -0.78 22.20
N GLU A 21 3.83 -0.29 23.33
CA GLU A 21 3.21 -1.11 24.39
C GLU A 21 1.88 -1.76 23.97
N TYR A 22 1.16 -1.16 23.00
CA TYR A 22 -0.12 -1.67 22.50
C TYR A 22 0.05 -2.84 21.51
N MET A 23 1.20 -2.91 20.84
CA MET A 23 1.49 -3.93 19.81
C MET A 23 1.75 -5.34 20.35
N GLU A 24 1.92 -5.49 21.66
CA GLU A 24 2.14 -6.82 22.28
C GLU A 24 0.88 -7.69 22.41
N LYS A 25 -0.33 -7.13 22.19
CA LYS A 25 -1.61 -7.86 22.40
C LYS A 25 -2.36 -8.27 21.14
N GLU A 26 -2.19 -7.58 20.01
CA GLU A 26 -2.86 -7.92 18.75
C GLU A 26 -1.87 -7.90 17.61
N LYS A 27 -2.06 -8.82 16.64
CA LYS A 27 -1.24 -8.80 15.42
C LYS A 27 -1.38 -7.46 14.69
N PRO A 28 -0.28 -6.82 14.27
CA PRO A 28 -0.34 -5.58 13.50
C PRO A 28 -1.24 -5.72 12.28
N LEU A 29 -2.07 -4.72 12.02
CA LEU A 29 -2.89 -4.62 10.82
C LEU A 29 -2.14 -3.82 9.76
N ILE A 30 -1.85 -4.45 8.64
CA ILE A 30 -1.07 -3.85 7.54
C ILE A 30 -1.98 -3.71 6.31
N LEU A 31 -2.18 -2.46 5.87
CA LEU A 31 -2.90 -2.17 4.62
C LEU A 31 -1.90 -2.04 3.47
N VAL A 32 -2.14 -2.78 2.39
CA VAL A 32 -1.24 -2.84 1.23
C VAL A 32 -1.96 -2.40 -0.04
N SER A 33 -1.30 -1.58 -0.84
CA SER A 33 -1.76 -1.18 -2.18
C SER A 33 -0.59 -0.98 -3.15
N ASN A 34 -0.90 -0.80 -4.44
CA ASN A 34 0.06 -0.46 -5.49
C ASN A 34 -0.64 0.29 -6.64
N ASP A 35 0.09 0.65 -7.69
CA ASP A 35 -0.45 1.20 -8.92
C ASP A 35 -0.33 0.25 -10.13
N ASP A 36 0.36 -0.88 -9.98
CA ASP A 36 0.48 -1.91 -11.03
C ASP A 36 -0.75 -2.83 -11.11
N GLY A 37 -1.64 -2.76 -10.10
CA GLY A 37 -2.86 -3.56 -10.01
C GLY A 37 -2.74 -4.77 -9.07
N VAL A 38 -3.91 -5.24 -8.60
CA VAL A 38 -4.02 -6.31 -7.57
C VAL A 38 -3.40 -7.64 -7.98
N MET A 39 -3.33 -7.92 -9.28
CA MET A 39 -2.74 -9.17 -9.81
C MET A 39 -1.25 -9.06 -10.12
N ALA A 40 -0.64 -7.87 -9.96
CA ALA A 40 0.76 -7.64 -10.27
C ALA A 40 1.69 -8.50 -9.40
N LYS A 41 2.82 -8.92 -9.99
CA LYS A 41 3.82 -9.74 -9.29
C LYS A 41 4.37 -9.03 -8.06
N GLY A 42 4.64 -7.70 -8.17
CA GLY A 42 5.22 -6.90 -7.10
C GLY A 42 4.42 -6.95 -5.80
N ILE A 43 3.10 -6.69 -5.86
CA ILE A 43 2.24 -6.70 -4.67
C ILE A 43 2.09 -8.12 -4.11
N ASN A 44 2.04 -9.13 -4.95
CA ASN A 44 1.94 -10.52 -4.52
C ASN A 44 3.20 -10.99 -3.79
N GLU A 45 4.39 -10.59 -4.24
CA GLU A 45 5.64 -10.87 -3.53
C GLU A 45 5.73 -10.08 -2.21
N LEU A 46 5.36 -8.79 -2.24
CA LEU A 46 5.31 -7.96 -1.03
C LEU A 46 4.45 -8.58 0.07
N VAL A 47 3.25 -9.05 -0.28
CA VAL A 47 2.34 -9.73 0.65
C VAL A 47 3.00 -10.94 1.30
N LYS A 48 3.76 -11.75 0.54
CA LYS A 48 4.47 -12.93 1.11
C LYS A 48 5.48 -12.52 2.19
N PHE A 49 6.21 -11.41 1.99
CA PHE A 49 7.15 -10.90 2.98
C PHE A 49 6.46 -10.30 4.21
N LEU A 50 5.28 -9.70 4.04
CA LEU A 50 4.56 -9.04 5.13
C LEU A 50 3.73 -10.00 5.99
N ARG A 51 3.28 -11.14 5.46
CA ARG A 51 2.43 -12.11 6.19
C ARG A 51 2.95 -12.56 7.55
N PRO A 52 4.27 -12.80 7.75
CA PRO A 52 4.79 -13.14 9.07
C PRO A 52 4.67 -12.01 10.10
N LEU A 53 4.53 -10.76 9.65
CA LEU A 53 4.56 -9.57 10.48
C LEU A 53 3.19 -9.18 11.05
N GLY A 54 2.09 -9.56 10.39
CA GLY A 54 0.77 -9.12 10.82
C GLY A 54 -0.39 -9.68 10.01
N GLU A 55 -1.56 -9.11 10.25
CA GLU A 55 -2.75 -9.30 9.43
C GLU A 55 -2.68 -8.37 8.23
N ILE A 56 -2.90 -8.91 7.03
CA ILE A 56 -2.76 -8.17 5.78
C ILE A 56 -4.13 -7.95 5.15
N ILE A 57 -4.44 -6.69 4.88
CA ILE A 57 -5.53 -6.28 3.99
C ILE A 57 -4.91 -5.67 2.74
N VAL A 58 -5.23 -6.24 1.60
CA VAL A 58 -4.86 -5.67 0.30
C VAL A 58 -6.09 -5.01 -0.29
N MET A 59 -5.96 -3.75 -0.70
CA MET A 59 -6.90 -3.12 -1.61
C MET A 59 -6.10 -2.40 -2.69
N ALA A 60 -6.16 -2.88 -3.92
CA ALA A 60 -5.37 -2.38 -5.02
C ALA A 60 -6.23 -2.22 -6.28
N PRO A 61 -5.83 -1.38 -7.24
CA PRO A 61 -6.54 -1.19 -8.49
C PRO A 61 -6.78 -2.51 -9.23
N ASP A 62 -7.91 -2.61 -9.91
CA ASP A 62 -8.28 -3.75 -10.76
C ASP A 62 -7.46 -3.82 -12.06
N ALA A 63 -6.85 -2.69 -12.45
CA ALA A 63 -5.97 -2.54 -13.60
C ALA A 63 -4.83 -1.56 -13.28
N PRO A 64 -3.71 -1.58 -14.04
CA PRO A 64 -2.61 -0.64 -13.86
C PRO A 64 -3.05 0.83 -13.91
N ARG A 65 -2.53 1.65 -13.00
CA ARG A 65 -2.79 3.09 -12.84
C ARG A 65 -1.50 3.89 -12.77
N SER A 66 -0.49 3.48 -13.53
CA SER A 66 0.81 4.17 -13.56
C SER A 66 0.65 5.65 -13.90
N GLY A 67 1.41 6.51 -13.21
CA GLY A 67 1.32 7.96 -13.39
C GLY A 67 0.12 8.63 -12.72
N SER A 68 -0.65 7.91 -11.92
CA SER A 68 -1.81 8.49 -11.21
C SER A 68 -1.44 9.45 -10.07
N GLY A 69 -0.21 9.37 -9.57
CA GLY A 69 0.22 10.20 -8.44
C GLY A 69 -0.73 10.07 -7.24
N CYS A 70 -1.11 11.21 -6.66
CA CYS A 70 -2.09 11.29 -5.56
C CYS A 70 -3.52 11.56 -6.06
N ALA A 71 -3.83 11.29 -7.32
CA ALA A 71 -5.14 11.60 -7.89
C ALA A 71 -6.27 10.82 -7.21
N LEU A 72 -7.42 11.51 -7.07
CA LEU A 72 -8.68 10.94 -6.59
C LEU A 72 -9.68 10.83 -7.75
N THR A 73 -10.48 9.79 -7.74
CA THR A 73 -11.60 9.62 -8.69
C THR A 73 -12.80 10.41 -8.17
N VAL A 74 -13.11 11.55 -8.82
CA VAL A 74 -14.21 12.43 -8.40
C VAL A 74 -15.40 12.44 -9.38
N THR A 75 -15.24 11.86 -10.58
CA THR A 75 -16.22 11.97 -11.67
C THR A 75 -17.12 10.74 -11.80
N GLN A 76 -16.81 9.66 -11.11
CA GLN A 76 -17.55 8.40 -11.19
C GLN A 76 -17.49 7.63 -9.86
N PRO A 77 -18.48 6.77 -9.58
CA PRO A 77 -18.44 5.89 -8.41
C PRO A 77 -17.22 4.95 -8.43
N VAL A 78 -16.59 4.77 -7.27
CA VAL A 78 -15.53 3.81 -7.08
C VAL A 78 -16.10 2.56 -6.43
N HIS A 79 -15.78 1.39 -6.99
CA HIS A 79 -16.26 0.09 -6.55
C HIS A 79 -15.11 -0.77 -6.05
N TYR A 80 -15.38 -1.64 -5.07
CA TYR A 80 -14.44 -2.69 -4.68
C TYR A 80 -15.13 -4.05 -4.64
N GLN A 81 -14.34 -5.09 -4.80
CA GLN A 81 -14.80 -6.48 -4.77
C GLN A 81 -13.80 -7.35 -4.03
N LEU A 82 -14.29 -8.24 -3.18
CA LEU A 82 -13.48 -9.27 -2.55
C LEU A 82 -12.94 -10.23 -3.62
N VAL A 83 -11.63 -10.41 -3.64
CA VAL A 83 -10.93 -11.34 -4.54
C VAL A 83 -10.54 -12.62 -3.81
N LYS A 84 -10.04 -12.47 -2.57
CA LYS A 84 -9.54 -13.59 -1.77
C LYS A 84 -9.69 -13.29 -0.29
N LYS A 85 -10.05 -14.32 0.49
CA LYS A 85 -10.02 -14.27 1.96
C LYS A 85 -9.46 -15.57 2.50
N GLU A 86 -8.42 -15.47 3.32
CA GLU A 86 -7.80 -16.57 4.03
C GLU A 86 -7.28 -16.08 5.39
N VAL A 87 -6.85 -16.99 6.26
CA VAL A 87 -6.33 -16.63 7.58
C VAL A 87 -5.16 -15.65 7.45
N GLY A 88 -5.30 -14.47 8.03
CA GLY A 88 -4.29 -13.40 8.02
C GLY A 88 -4.10 -12.68 6.69
N LEU A 89 -4.98 -12.90 5.70
CA LEU A 89 -4.94 -12.16 4.43
C LEU A 89 -6.33 -12.00 3.83
N THR A 90 -6.72 -10.77 3.55
CA THR A 90 -7.90 -10.45 2.75
C THR A 90 -7.51 -9.53 1.60
N VAL A 91 -7.96 -9.85 0.39
CA VAL A 91 -7.59 -9.13 -0.85
C VAL A 91 -8.84 -8.60 -1.53
N TYR A 92 -8.83 -7.32 -1.80
CA TYR A 92 -9.87 -6.62 -2.58
C TYR A 92 -9.25 -5.99 -3.82
N LYS A 93 -10.00 -6.00 -4.92
CA LYS A 93 -9.73 -5.16 -6.10
C LYS A 93 -10.63 -3.94 -6.09
N CYS A 94 -10.15 -2.81 -6.61
CA CYS A 94 -10.84 -1.53 -6.63
C CYS A 94 -10.78 -0.91 -8.03
N SER A 95 -11.86 -0.26 -8.47
CA SER A 95 -11.89 0.42 -9.78
C SER A 95 -11.21 1.79 -9.79
N GLY A 96 -10.80 2.29 -8.62
CA GLY A 96 -10.20 3.61 -8.43
C GLY A 96 -8.68 3.63 -8.56
N THR A 97 -8.10 4.77 -8.18
CA THR A 97 -6.65 4.99 -8.07
C THR A 97 -6.07 4.30 -6.82
N PRO A 98 -4.74 4.20 -6.67
CA PRO A 98 -4.12 3.73 -5.42
C PRO A 98 -4.53 4.56 -4.20
N THR A 99 -4.67 5.88 -4.34
CA THR A 99 -5.15 6.77 -3.28
C THR A 99 -6.60 6.46 -2.89
N ASP A 100 -7.47 6.23 -3.89
CA ASP A 100 -8.85 5.80 -3.65
C ASP A 100 -8.91 4.47 -2.89
N CYS A 101 -8.02 3.52 -3.23
CA CYS A 101 -7.93 2.24 -2.54
C CYS A 101 -7.68 2.42 -1.04
N ILE A 102 -6.73 3.26 -0.66
CA ILE A 102 -6.43 3.53 0.76
C ILE A 102 -7.60 4.20 1.46
N LYS A 103 -8.18 5.23 0.85
CA LYS A 103 -9.37 5.92 1.41
C LYS A 103 -10.53 4.96 1.59
N LEU A 104 -10.84 4.18 0.57
CA LEU A 104 -11.98 3.27 0.59
C LEU A 104 -11.79 2.15 1.60
N ALA A 105 -10.60 1.51 1.63
CA ALA A 105 -10.29 0.47 2.60
C ALA A 105 -10.49 0.95 4.04
N ARG A 106 -9.93 2.13 4.37
CA ARG A 106 -10.00 2.70 5.72
C ARG A 106 -11.42 3.04 6.17
N ASN A 107 -12.29 3.43 5.25
CA ASN A 107 -13.62 3.92 5.59
C ASN A 107 -14.73 2.85 5.47
N THR A 108 -14.44 1.71 4.81
CA THR A 108 -15.50 0.72 4.52
C THR A 108 -15.14 -0.72 4.88
N VAL A 109 -13.85 -1.06 4.91
CA VAL A 109 -13.39 -2.45 5.07
C VAL A 109 -12.71 -2.68 6.41
N LEU A 110 -11.89 -1.71 6.85
CA LEU A 110 -11.16 -1.84 8.10
C LEU A 110 -12.04 -1.47 9.29
N ASP A 111 -12.01 -2.29 10.33
CA ASP A 111 -12.68 -2.06 11.61
C ASP A 111 -11.86 -1.22 12.58
N ARG A 112 -10.54 -1.08 12.32
CA ARG A 112 -9.61 -0.24 13.08
C ARG A 112 -8.60 0.44 12.17
N THR A 113 -7.93 1.47 12.68
CA THR A 113 -6.83 2.13 11.97
C THR A 113 -5.69 1.14 11.74
N PRO A 114 -5.16 1.00 10.52
CA PRO A 114 -4.02 0.13 10.28
C PRO A 114 -2.77 0.68 10.97
N ASP A 115 -1.91 -0.22 11.45
CA ASP A 115 -0.66 0.12 12.11
C ASP A 115 0.42 0.53 11.11
N LEU A 116 0.30 0.06 9.88
CA LEU A 116 1.22 0.34 8.78
C LEU A 116 0.47 0.34 7.44
N ILE A 117 0.81 1.28 6.57
CA ILE A 117 0.41 1.26 5.16
C ILE A 117 1.65 0.99 4.31
N VAL A 118 1.53 0.07 3.34
CA VAL A 118 2.64 -0.30 2.47
C VAL A 118 2.23 -0.19 1.01
N GLY A 119 3.01 0.60 0.25
CA GLY A 119 2.87 0.73 -1.20
C GLY A 119 3.86 -0.13 -1.96
N GLY A 120 3.44 -0.82 -3.01
CA GLY A 120 4.37 -1.50 -3.93
C GLY A 120 4.21 -3.03 -4.04
N ILE A 121 5.22 -3.75 -4.48
CA ILE A 121 6.54 -3.26 -4.96
C ILE A 121 6.34 -2.70 -6.36
N ASN A 122 6.66 -1.42 -6.55
CA ASN A 122 6.59 -0.78 -7.86
C ASN A 122 7.65 -1.33 -8.81
N HIS A 123 7.29 -1.51 -10.07
CA HIS A 123 8.25 -1.80 -11.12
C HIS A 123 8.76 -0.47 -11.72
N GLY A 124 9.92 -0.03 -11.26
CA GLY A 124 10.55 1.22 -11.67
C GLY A 124 10.86 2.16 -10.49
N ASP A 125 11.59 3.23 -10.80
CA ASP A 125 12.07 4.20 -9.83
C ASP A 125 10.97 5.18 -9.39
N ASN A 126 10.86 5.40 -8.08
CA ASN A 126 9.98 6.39 -7.45
C ASN A 126 10.78 7.45 -6.68
N SER A 127 12.05 7.66 -7.03
CA SER A 127 12.90 8.68 -6.41
C SER A 127 12.81 10.04 -7.11
N ALA A 128 13.42 11.04 -6.51
CA ALA A 128 13.50 12.41 -7.02
C ALA A 128 12.11 12.95 -7.45
N THR A 129 11.99 13.47 -8.65
CA THR A 129 10.73 14.04 -9.20
C THR A 129 9.65 12.99 -9.44
N ASN A 130 10.02 11.72 -9.63
CA ASN A 130 9.08 10.62 -9.86
C ASN A 130 8.14 10.39 -8.67
N VAL A 131 8.55 10.78 -7.46
CA VAL A 131 7.71 10.75 -6.24
C VAL A 131 6.35 11.41 -6.46
N HIS A 132 6.29 12.53 -7.20
CA HIS A 132 5.05 13.28 -7.42
C HIS A 132 4.07 12.60 -8.38
N TYR A 133 4.58 11.77 -9.28
CA TYR A 133 3.78 11.10 -10.31
C TYR A 133 3.44 9.65 -9.97
N SER A 134 4.09 9.10 -8.96
CA SER A 134 3.96 7.71 -8.56
C SER A 134 2.65 7.43 -7.82
N GLY A 135 1.86 6.49 -8.31
CA GLY A 135 0.69 5.97 -7.60
C GLY A 135 1.08 5.20 -6.33
N THR A 136 2.20 4.49 -6.35
CA THR A 136 2.78 3.85 -5.15
C THR A 136 3.10 4.89 -4.07
N MET A 137 3.65 6.06 -4.44
CA MET A 137 3.87 7.15 -3.49
C MET A 137 2.56 7.82 -3.07
N GLY A 138 1.54 7.84 -3.92
CA GLY A 138 0.18 8.25 -3.57
C GLY A 138 -0.41 7.45 -2.40
N VAL A 139 -0.15 6.14 -2.35
CA VAL A 139 -0.48 5.27 -1.20
C VAL A 139 0.21 5.76 0.08
N VAL A 140 1.51 6.04 0.00
CA VAL A 140 2.31 6.50 1.14
C VAL A 140 1.84 7.87 1.63
N PHE A 141 1.62 8.82 0.72
CA PHE A 141 1.15 10.16 1.05
C PHE A 141 -0.23 10.12 1.72
N GLU A 142 -1.17 9.33 1.20
CA GLU A 142 -2.48 9.18 1.82
C GLU A 142 -2.39 8.64 3.24
N GLY A 143 -1.51 7.68 3.48
CA GLY A 143 -1.23 7.18 4.83
C GLY A 143 -0.65 8.24 5.74
N CYS A 144 0.37 8.96 5.29
CA CYS A 144 1.02 10.03 6.05
C CYS A 144 0.06 11.17 6.41
N LEU A 145 -0.81 11.60 5.48
CA LEU A 145 -1.83 12.61 5.71
C LEU A 145 -2.80 12.23 6.83
N ASN A 146 -2.99 10.94 7.05
CA ASN A 146 -3.84 10.40 8.11
C ASN A 146 -3.07 10.00 9.38
N GLY A 147 -1.80 10.38 9.50
CA GLY A 147 -0.95 10.09 10.66
C GLY A 147 -0.57 8.62 10.83
N ILE A 148 -0.67 7.82 9.77
CA ILE A 148 -0.35 6.39 9.77
C ILE A 148 1.06 6.20 9.23
N PRO A 149 1.94 5.42 9.90
CA PRO A 149 3.22 5.01 9.36
C PRO A 149 3.05 4.40 7.97
N SER A 150 3.83 4.86 6.99
CA SER A 150 3.66 4.44 5.60
C SER A 150 5.00 4.28 4.88
N ILE A 151 5.15 3.21 4.11
CA ILE A 151 6.39 2.86 3.39
C ILE A 151 6.04 2.51 1.94
N GLY A 152 6.83 3.03 0.99
CA GLY A 152 6.78 2.64 -0.42
C GLY A 152 8.01 1.82 -0.82
N PHE A 153 7.78 0.74 -1.55
CA PHE A 153 8.83 -0.10 -2.10
C PHE A 153 8.87 -0.01 -3.63
N SER A 154 10.07 0.15 -4.16
CA SER A 154 10.35 0.22 -5.59
C SER A 154 11.51 -0.68 -5.97
N LEU A 155 11.41 -1.35 -7.10
CA LEU A 155 12.47 -2.17 -7.66
C LEU A 155 12.97 -1.55 -8.96
N CYS A 156 14.17 -0.94 -8.89
CA CYS A 156 14.87 -0.38 -10.03
C CYS A 156 15.71 -1.46 -10.72
N ASN A 157 15.06 -2.42 -11.37
CA ASN A 157 15.76 -3.40 -12.18
C ASN A 157 15.44 -3.16 -13.66
N HIS A 158 16.43 -2.74 -14.42
CA HIS A 158 16.36 -2.48 -15.85
C HIS A 158 16.84 -3.68 -16.70
N ALA A 159 16.86 -4.90 -16.10
CA ALA A 159 17.23 -6.13 -16.79
C ALA A 159 16.02 -6.81 -17.43
#